data_fc40fc347f77c86bd2c68fc6d15bb18a
#
_entry.id   fc40fc347f77c86bd2c68fc6d15bb18a
#
_cell.length_a   1.000
_cell.length_b   1.000
_cell.length_c   1.000
_cell.angle_alpha   90.00
_cell.angle_beta   90.00
_cell.angle_gamma   90.00
#
_symmetry.space_group_name_H-M   'P 1'
#
loop_
_entity.id
_entity.type
_entity.pdbx_description
1 polymer ?
#
loop_
_entity_poly.entity_id
_entity_poly.type
_entity_poly.pdbx_seq_one_letter_code
_entity_poly.pdbx_strand_id
1 'polypeptide(L)'
;SFNDKIEEMKKERRNFFGPNVLKLCEAADIVFLGLHGANGEDGKVQATFDLMGIKYTGTGYLSSAMAMDKGITKQMFLMNNVPTPRGISMTKDEMTTDLKALGIEFPVVVKTCCGGSSVGVYIANDQAEYEQALKDAYSYENEVVIEEYIKGREFSVAVVDGKAYPIIEIAP
;
A
#
# COMPACT_ATOMS: atom_id res chain seq x y z
N SER A 1 -13.91 -27.63 -2.88
CA SER A 1 -14.63 -26.57 -2.15
C SER A 1 -15.02 -25.42 -3.07
N PHE A 2 -15.81 -24.46 -2.59
CA PHE A 2 -16.13 -23.23 -3.33
C PHE A 2 -14.85 -22.43 -3.65
N ASN A 3 -13.94 -22.34 -2.71
CA ASN A 3 -12.67 -21.63 -2.88
C ASN A 3 -11.78 -22.28 -3.95
N ASP A 4 -11.74 -23.61 -4.03
CA ASP A 4 -10.95 -24.31 -5.05
C ASP A 4 -11.47 -23.98 -6.47
N LYS A 5 -12.79 -23.91 -6.65
CA LYS A 5 -13.39 -23.52 -7.92
C LYS A 5 -13.04 -22.08 -8.31
N ILE A 6 -13.02 -21.14 -7.33
CA ILE A 6 -12.60 -19.76 -7.59
C ILE A 6 -11.13 -19.71 -8.04
N GLU A 7 -10.26 -20.46 -7.38
CA GLU A 7 -8.83 -20.50 -7.73
C GLU A 7 -8.59 -21.14 -9.12
N GLU A 8 -9.35 -22.16 -9.48
CA GLU A 8 -9.33 -22.72 -10.85
C GLU A 8 -9.79 -21.68 -11.88
N MET A 9 -10.93 -21.03 -11.64
CA MET A 9 -11.46 -19.99 -12.53
C MET A 9 -10.52 -18.80 -12.67
N LYS A 10 -9.76 -18.44 -11.64
CA LYS A 10 -8.72 -17.37 -11.71
C LYS A 10 -7.59 -17.75 -12.65
N LYS A 11 -7.16 -19.01 -12.69
CA LYS A 11 -6.08 -19.48 -13.57
C LYS A 11 -6.46 -19.43 -15.05
N GLU A 12 -7.71 -19.62 -15.37
CA GLU A 12 -8.24 -19.61 -16.73
C GLU A 12 -8.55 -18.20 -17.23
N ARG A 13 -8.73 -17.25 -16.30
CA ARG A 13 -9.22 -15.90 -16.58
C ARG A 13 -8.05 -14.91 -16.76
N ARG A 14 -7.98 -14.23 -17.91
CA ARG A 14 -7.02 -13.15 -18.13
C ARG A 14 -7.41 -11.84 -17.44
N ASN A 15 -8.70 -11.57 -17.28
CA ASN A 15 -9.23 -10.32 -16.75
C ASN A 15 -9.40 -10.40 -15.24
N PHE A 16 -9.16 -9.29 -14.55
CA PHE A 16 -9.44 -9.17 -13.12
C PHE A 16 -10.92 -9.38 -12.82
N PHE A 17 -11.80 -8.73 -13.59
CA PHE A 17 -13.25 -8.87 -13.43
C PHE A 17 -13.75 -10.17 -14.02
N GLY A 18 -14.61 -10.87 -13.26
CA GLY A 18 -15.35 -12.01 -13.79
C GLY A 18 -16.37 -11.59 -14.86
N PRO A 19 -16.89 -12.53 -15.66
CA PRO A 19 -17.95 -12.26 -16.59
C PRO A 19 -19.16 -11.67 -15.85
N ASN A 20 -19.75 -10.65 -16.40
CA ASN A 20 -20.93 -9.91 -15.86
C ASN A 20 -20.68 -9.01 -14.64
N VAL A 21 -19.52 -9.02 -13.97
CA VAL A 21 -19.27 -8.12 -12.83
C VAL A 21 -19.46 -6.66 -13.23
N LEU A 22 -18.80 -6.21 -14.30
CA LEU A 22 -18.93 -4.84 -14.78
C LEU A 22 -20.36 -4.49 -15.22
N LYS A 23 -21.06 -5.43 -15.87
CA LYS A 23 -22.47 -5.23 -16.28
C LYS A 23 -23.40 -5.06 -15.07
N LEU A 24 -23.15 -5.78 -13.98
CA LEU A 24 -23.89 -5.61 -12.73
C LEU A 24 -23.58 -4.27 -12.07
N CYS A 25 -22.30 -3.86 -12.10
CA CYS A 25 -21.90 -2.55 -11.60
C CYS A 25 -22.50 -1.39 -12.40
N GLU A 26 -22.57 -1.52 -13.74
CA GLU A 26 -23.23 -0.53 -14.63
C GLU A 26 -24.75 -0.42 -14.38
N ALA A 27 -25.39 -1.53 -13.99
CA ALA A 27 -26.83 -1.55 -13.71
C ALA A 27 -27.18 -1.04 -12.30
N ALA A 28 -26.19 -0.84 -11.42
CA ALA A 28 -26.39 -0.35 -10.07
C ALA A 28 -26.41 1.20 -10.02
N ASP A 29 -27.19 1.78 -9.11
CA ASP A 29 -27.18 3.22 -8.86
C ASP A 29 -25.84 3.69 -8.29
N ILE A 30 -25.20 2.84 -7.48
CA ILE A 30 -23.88 3.04 -6.89
C ILE A 30 -23.28 1.69 -6.47
N VAL A 31 -21.97 1.55 -6.58
CA VAL A 31 -21.22 0.37 -6.15
C VAL A 31 -20.52 0.65 -4.83
N PHE A 32 -20.81 -0.14 -3.82
CA PHE A 32 -20.06 -0.12 -2.56
C PHE A 32 -18.75 -0.91 -2.72
N LEU A 33 -17.59 -0.23 -2.65
CA LEU A 33 -16.29 -0.86 -2.71
C LEU A 33 -15.83 -1.25 -1.29
N GLY A 34 -16.00 -2.52 -0.94
CA GLY A 34 -15.45 -3.14 0.29
C GLY A 34 -14.20 -3.96 0.01
N LEU A 35 -13.44 -3.59 -1.02
CA LEU A 35 -12.18 -4.24 -1.41
C LEU A 35 -11.01 -3.67 -0.61
N HIS A 36 -9.92 -4.44 -0.52
CA HIS A 36 -8.69 -4.02 0.11
C HIS A 36 -7.47 -4.59 -0.64
N GLY A 37 -6.31 -3.97 -0.45
CA GLY A 37 -5.05 -4.36 -1.08
C GLY A 37 -5.00 -4.08 -2.57
N ALA A 38 -4.12 -4.80 -3.26
CA ALA A 38 -3.89 -4.65 -4.70
C ALA A 38 -5.18 -4.83 -5.51
N ASN A 39 -5.35 -4.02 -6.53
CA ASN A 39 -6.52 -3.85 -7.39
C ASN A 39 -7.76 -3.24 -6.69
N GLY A 40 -7.88 -3.33 -5.37
CA GLY A 40 -8.99 -2.77 -4.61
C GLY A 40 -8.76 -1.34 -4.13
N GLU A 41 -7.54 -1.05 -3.64
CA GLU A 41 -7.16 0.23 -3.03
C GLU A 41 -6.09 1.00 -3.82
N ASP A 42 -5.55 0.42 -4.89
CA ASP A 42 -4.45 1.01 -5.70
C ASP A 42 -4.94 1.84 -6.91
N GLY A 43 -6.21 2.16 -6.97
CA GLY A 43 -6.80 3.00 -8.00
C GLY A 43 -7.23 2.27 -9.27
N LYS A 44 -6.87 1.00 -9.49
CA LYS A 44 -7.16 0.29 -10.75
C LYS A 44 -8.65 0.05 -10.98
N VAL A 45 -9.36 -0.44 -9.96
CA VAL A 45 -10.81 -0.62 -10.02
C VAL A 45 -11.50 0.73 -10.17
N GLN A 46 -11.06 1.74 -9.42
CA GLN A 46 -11.58 3.09 -9.47
C GLN A 46 -11.43 3.71 -10.86
N ALA A 47 -10.24 3.61 -11.47
CA ALA A 47 -10.00 4.09 -12.82
C ALA A 47 -10.88 3.36 -13.87
N THR A 48 -11.09 2.06 -13.70
CA THR A 48 -11.99 1.30 -14.56
C THR A 48 -13.42 1.82 -14.45
N PHE A 49 -13.89 2.06 -13.24
CA PHE A 49 -15.24 2.57 -12.99
C PHE A 49 -15.42 4.00 -13.51
N ASP A 50 -14.42 4.86 -13.35
CA ASP A 50 -14.43 6.21 -13.90
C ASP A 50 -14.58 6.19 -15.42
N LEU A 51 -13.81 5.34 -16.13
CA LEU A 51 -13.90 5.19 -17.59
C LEU A 51 -15.26 4.64 -18.06
N MET A 52 -15.93 3.85 -17.23
CA MET A 52 -17.23 3.26 -17.52
C MET A 52 -18.41 4.11 -17.04
N GLY A 53 -18.15 5.22 -16.33
CA GLY A 53 -19.19 6.05 -15.74
C GLY A 53 -19.93 5.39 -14.57
N ILE A 54 -19.34 4.39 -13.95
CA ILE A 54 -19.90 3.67 -12.80
C ILE A 54 -19.63 4.48 -11.52
N LYS A 55 -20.68 4.79 -10.78
CA LYS A 55 -20.55 5.45 -9.47
C LYS A 55 -20.14 4.46 -8.40
N TYR A 56 -19.20 4.84 -7.55
CA TYR A 56 -18.69 4.00 -6.46
C TYR A 56 -18.40 4.79 -5.18
N THR A 57 -18.30 4.10 -4.07
CA THR A 57 -17.90 4.68 -2.78
C THR A 57 -16.38 4.65 -2.61
N GLY A 58 -15.84 5.63 -1.89
CA GLY A 58 -14.42 5.69 -1.53
C GLY A 58 -13.63 6.72 -2.31
N THR A 59 -12.32 6.60 -2.24
CA THR A 59 -11.35 7.53 -2.82
C THR A 59 -11.17 7.28 -4.32
N GLY A 60 -11.01 8.34 -5.12
CA GLY A 60 -10.76 8.26 -6.56
C GLY A 60 -9.42 7.62 -6.92
N TYR A 61 -9.26 7.26 -8.19
CA TYR A 61 -8.14 6.45 -8.67
C TYR A 61 -6.76 7.04 -8.36
N LEU A 62 -6.56 8.33 -8.58
CA LEU A 62 -5.26 8.98 -8.41
C LEU A 62 -4.82 8.99 -6.93
N SER A 63 -5.71 9.43 -6.04
CA SER A 63 -5.42 9.47 -4.61
C SER A 63 -5.21 8.06 -4.04
N SER A 64 -5.98 7.08 -4.51
CA SER A 64 -5.80 5.67 -4.14
C SER A 64 -4.43 5.14 -4.58
N ALA A 65 -4.01 5.40 -5.81
CA ALA A 65 -2.71 4.97 -6.32
C ALA A 65 -1.55 5.62 -5.55
N MET A 66 -1.64 6.92 -5.29
CA MET A 66 -0.62 7.65 -4.53
C MET A 66 -0.53 7.19 -3.07
N ALA A 67 -1.68 6.95 -2.43
CA ALA A 67 -1.73 6.50 -1.04
C ALA A 67 -1.26 5.05 -0.86
N MET A 68 -1.43 4.20 -1.87
CA MET A 68 -0.95 2.82 -1.84
C MET A 68 0.58 2.75 -1.90
N ASP A 69 1.23 3.68 -2.58
CA ASP A 69 2.67 3.75 -2.71
C ASP A 69 3.27 4.55 -1.54
N LYS A 70 3.98 3.85 -0.63
CA LYS A 70 4.59 4.46 0.56
C LYS A 70 5.73 5.43 0.23
N GLY A 71 6.45 5.19 -0.87
CA GLY A 71 7.51 6.08 -1.34
C GLY A 71 6.92 7.42 -1.79
N ILE A 72 5.90 7.37 -2.66
CA ILE A 72 5.18 8.58 -3.12
C ILE A 72 4.49 9.28 -1.94
N THR A 73 3.78 8.53 -1.09
CA THR A 73 3.11 9.10 0.11
C THR A 73 4.11 9.84 1.00
N LYS A 74 5.29 9.26 1.24
CA LYS A 74 6.35 9.90 2.03
C LYS A 74 6.80 11.22 1.43
N GLN A 75 7.02 11.26 0.12
CA GLN A 75 7.38 12.49 -0.59
C GLN A 75 6.27 13.55 -0.47
N MET A 76 5.01 13.15 -0.62
CA MET A 76 3.87 14.06 -0.46
C MET A 76 3.79 14.63 0.97
N PHE A 77 4.07 13.83 1.98
CA PHE A 77 4.13 14.31 3.37
C PHE A 77 5.25 15.33 3.57
N LEU A 78 6.45 15.06 3.06
CA LEU A 78 7.59 15.97 3.15
C LEU A 78 7.30 17.30 2.43
N MET A 79 6.75 17.26 1.23
CA MET A 79 6.39 18.46 0.46
C MET A 79 5.32 19.33 1.14
N ASN A 80 4.45 18.72 1.94
CA ASN A 80 3.38 19.41 2.65
C ASN A 80 3.68 19.65 4.15
N ASN A 81 4.92 19.43 4.60
CA ASN A 81 5.36 19.57 5.98
C ASN A 81 4.54 18.70 6.96
N VAL A 82 4.05 17.54 6.52
CA VAL A 82 3.42 16.54 7.38
C VAL A 82 4.52 15.69 8.02
N PRO A 83 4.57 15.58 9.35
CA PRO A 83 5.56 14.75 10.03
C PRO A 83 5.51 13.30 9.53
N THR A 84 6.66 12.76 9.16
CA THR A 84 6.85 11.38 8.73
C THR A 84 8.22 10.89 9.21
N PRO A 85 8.42 9.59 9.50
CA PRO A 85 9.73 9.07 9.88
C PRO A 85 10.79 9.44 8.83
N ARG A 86 12.01 9.76 9.28
CA ARG A 86 13.12 9.97 8.34
C ARG A 86 13.38 8.69 7.55
N GLY A 87 13.55 8.83 6.26
CA GLY A 87 13.80 7.68 5.39
C GLY A 87 13.69 8.04 3.93
N ILE A 88 13.97 7.05 3.11
CA ILE A 88 13.96 7.15 1.65
C ILE A 88 13.22 5.97 1.03
N SER A 89 12.77 6.14 -0.22
CA SER A 89 12.53 5.00 -1.10
C SER A 89 13.79 4.74 -1.94
N MET A 90 14.04 3.48 -2.22
CA MET A 90 15.24 3.02 -2.92
C MET A 90 14.90 1.86 -3.83
N THR A 91 15.27 1.98 -5.11
CA THR A 91 15.14 0.89 -6.06
C THR A 91 16.26 -0.15 -5.87
N LYS A 92 16.04 -1.36 -6.40
CA LYS A 92 17.04 -2.43 -6.32
C LYS A 92 18.37 -2.07 -6.97
N ASP A 93 18.34 -1.26 -8.04
CA ASP A 93 19.55 -0.83 -8.75
C ASP A 93 20.34 0.25 -7.97
N GLU A 94 19.68 0.97 -7.07
CA GLU A 94 20.27 1.98 -6.19
C GLU A 94 20.61 1.42 -4.80
N MET A 95 20.39 0.11 -4.60
CA MET A 95 20.53 -0.54 -3.29
C MET A 95 21.89 -0.28 -2.64
N THR A 96 21.85 0.22 -1.41
CA THR A 96 23.01 0.35 -0.54
C THR A 96 22.73 -0.26 0.83
N THR A 97 23.75 -0.86 1.40
CA THR A 97 23.72 -1.37 2.79
C THR A 97 24.33 -0.36 3.78
N ASP A 98 24.83 0.78 3.31
CA ASP A 98 25.41 1.82 4.15
C ASP A 98 24.34 2.81 4.66
N LEU A 99 23.72 2.49 5.79
CA LEU A 99 22.73 3.37 6.44
C LEU A 99 23.28 4.74 6.82
N LYS A 100 24.61 4.84 7.11
CA LYS A 100 25.21 6.13 7.45
C LYS A 100 25.21 7.08 6.27
N ALA A 101 25.44 6.55 5.07
CA ALA A 101 25.32 7.34 3.84
C ALA A 101 23.89 7.86 3.62
N LEU A 102 22.88 7.13 4.13
CA LEU A 102 21.46 7.51 4.09
C LEU A 102 21.06 8.45 5.26
N GLY A 103 21.94 8.69 6.22
CA GLY A 103 21.64 9.48 7.42
C GLY A 103 20.65 8.82 8.38
N ILE A 104 20.54 7.49 8.35
CA ILE A 104 19.62 6.71 9.17
C ILE A 104 20.44 5.82 10.13
N GLU A 105 19.93 5.62 11.33
CA GLU A 105 20.55 4.80 12.38
C GLU A 105 19.61 3.67 12.80
N PHE A 106 20.17 2.56 13.33
CA PHE A 106 19.39 1.48 13.89
C PHE A 106 18.62 1.88 15.17
N PRO A 107 17.44 1.30 15.41
CA PRO A 107 16.74 0.35 14.55
C PRO A 107 16.04 1.03 13.35
N VAL A 108 15.93 0.30 12.24
CA VAL A 108 15.28 0.77 11.03
C VAL A 108 14.13 -0.14 10.61
N VAL A 109 13.22 0.39 9.81
CA VAL A 109 12.16 -0.38 9.15
C VAL A 109 12.45 -0.44 7.66
N VAL A 110 12.44 -1.64 7.10
CA VAL A 110 12.46 -1.88 5.65
C VAL A 110 11.09 -2.41 5.26
N LYS A 111 10.47 -1.80 4.26
CA LYS A 111 9.14 -2.23 3.81
C LYS A 111 8.97 -2.05 2.30
N THR A 112 8.16 -2.91 1.71
CA THR A 112 7.74 -2.78 0.31
C THR A 112 6.92 -1.51 0.10
N CYS A 113 7.05 -0.86 -1.07
CA CYS A 113 6.32 0.38 -1.38
C CYS A 113 4.82 0.15 -1.46
N CYS A 114 4.37 -0.90 -2.17
CA CYS A 114 2.96 -1.14 -2.45
C CYS A 114 2.34 -2.30 -1.65
N GLY A 115 3.09 -2.96 -0.79
CA GLY A 115 2.59 -4.03 0.07
C GLY A 115 1.66 -3.51 1.18
N GLY A 116 0.75 -4.37 1.64
CA GLY A 116 -0.17 -4.08 2.74
C GLY A 116 -0.12 -5.16 3.85
N SER A 117 -0.82 -4.90 4.97
CA SER A 117 -1.03 -5.86 6.07
C SER A 117 0.26 -6.50 6.62
N SER A 118 1.28 -5.72 6.86
CA SER A 118 2.58 -6.17 7.40
C SER A 118 3.37 -7.14 6.52
N VAL A 119 2.87 -7.51 5.35
CA VAL A 119 3.63 -8.32 4.39
C VAL A 119 4.76 -7.47 3.80
N GLY A 120 6.00 -7.97 3.89
CA GLY A 120 7.17 -7.24 3.42
C GLY A 120 7.58 -6.06 4.31
N VAL A 121 7.22 -6.08 5.62
CA VAL A 121 7.67 -5.11 6.62
C VAL A 121 8.62 -5.81 7.60
N TYR A 122 9.81 -5.27 7.73
CA TYR A 122 10.89 -5.82 8.56
C TYR A 122 11.48 -4.73 9.45
N ILE A 123 11.67 -5.06 10.72
CA ILE A 123 12.42 -4.22 11.66
C ILE A 123 13.83 -4.81 11.77
N ALA A 124 14.84 -3.99 11.55
CA ALA A 124 16.24 -4.39 11.65
C ALA A 124 16.93 -3.59 12.77
N ASN A 125 17.56 -4.31 13.69
CA ASN A 125 18.25 -3.74 14.86
C ASN A 125 19.76 -3.62 14.62
N ASP A 126 20.28 -4.33 13.63
CA ASP A 126 21.68 -4.33 13.26
C ASP A 126 21.89 -4.51 11.75
N GLN A 127 23.14 -4.47 11.33
CA GLN A 127 23.54 -4.56 9.93
C GLN A 127 23.12 -5.88 9.27
N ALA A 128 23.23 -7.00 9.97
CA ALA A 128 22.92 -8.31 9.42
C ALA A 128 21.41 -8.47 9.19
N GLU A 129 20.59 -8.02 10.16
CA GLU A 129 19.13 -7.98 10.00
C GLU A 129 18.70 -7.04 8.87
N TYR A 130 19.39 -5.91 8.72
CA TYR A 130 19.10 -4.96 7.65
C TYR A 130 19.37 -5.53 6.25
N GLU A 131 20.53 -6.18 6.06
CA GLU A 131 20.87 -6.82 4.79
C GLU A 131 19.89 -7.95 4.44
N GLN A 132 19.47 -8.72 5.44
CA GLN A 132 18.44 -9.74 5.24
C GLN A 132 17.07 -9.12 4.90
N ALA A 133 16.67 -8.07 5.61
CA ALA A 133 15.42 -7.35 5.35
C ALA A 133 15.35 -6.77 3.94
N LEU A 134 16.45 -6.18 3.45
CA LEU A 134 16.56 -5.71 2.06
C LEU A 134 16.36 -6.86 1.06
N LYS A 135 17.07 -7.98 1.26
CA LYS A 135 16.97 -9.14 0.39
C LYS A 135 15.54 -9.68 0.32
N ASP A 136 14.88 -9.75 1.47
CA ASP A 136 13.52 -10.28 1.56
C ASP A 136 12.51 -9.30 0.94
N ALA A 137 12.60 -8.00 1.24
CA ALA A 137 11.72 -6.98 0.68
C ALA A 137 11.84 -6.88 -0.85
N TYR A 138 13.08 -6.88 -1.40
CA TYR A 138 13.32 -6.88 -2.84
C TYR A 138 12.95 -8.19 -3.55
N SER A 139 12.58 -9.23 -2.82
CA SER A 139 11.99 -10.43 -3.42
C SER A 139 10.53 -10.21 -3.83
N TYR A 140 9.86 -9.24 -3.24
CA TYR A 140 8.47 -8.90 -3.51
C TYR A 140 8.32 -7.76 -4.53
N GLU A 141 9.14 -6.72 -4.40
CA GLU A 141 9.03 -5.49 -5.20
C GLU A 141 10.41 -4.96 -5.59
N ASN A 142 10.47 -4.16 -6.65
CA ASN A 142 11.71 -3.53 -7.11
C ASN A 142 12.09 -2.26 -6.34
N GLU A 143 11.17 -1.74 -5.53
CA GLU A 143 11.36 -0.54 -4.72
C GLU A 143 10.93 -0.79 -3.29
N VAL A 144 11.71 -0.30 -2.33
CA VAL A 144 11.46 -0.42 -0.90
C VAL A 144 11.58 0.93 -0.22
N VAL A 145 10.88 1.10 0.89
CA VAL A 145 11.06 2.24 1.80
C VAL A 145 11.91 1.78 2.97
N ILE A 146 12.95 2.57 3.28
CA ILE A 146 13.81 2.41 4.45
C ILE A 146 13.62 3.64 5.32
N GLU A 147 13.27 3.46 6.57
CA GLU A 147 13.01 4.57 7.48
C GLU A 147 13.40 4.25 8.93
N GLU A 148 13.61 5.29 9.72
CA GLU A 148 13.81 5.14 11.15
C GLU A 148 12.64 4.43 11.81
N TYR A 149 12.92 3.59 12.81
CA TYR A 149 11.88 2.95 13.60
C TYR A 149 11.32 3.91 14.63
N ILE A 150 10.03 4.17 14.56
CA ILE A 150 9.32 4.99 15.55
C ILE A 150 8.66 4.08 16.58
N LYS A 151 9.14 4.14 17.82
CA LYS A 151 8.53 3.44 18.94
C LYS A 151 7.36 4.25 19.49
N GLY A 152 6.18 3.64 19.59
CA GLY A 152 5.01 4.33 20.12
C GLY A 152 3.74 3.52 19.97
N ARG A 153 2.60 4.17 20.25
CA ARG A 153 1.27 3.60 20.00
C ARG A 153 0.86 3.84 18.56
N GLU A 154 0.14 2.91 17.99
CA GLU A 154 -0.39 3.00 16.64
C GLU A 154 -1.84 3.51 16.65
N PHE A 155 -2.14 4.44 15.74
CA PHE A 155 -3.45 5.04 15.64
C PHE A 155 -3.93 5.08 14.20
N SER A 156 -5.25 5.00 14.03
CA SER A 156 -5.93 5.22 12.76
C SER A 156 -6.93 6.36 12.89
N VAL A 157 -7.04 7.18 11.85
CA VAL A 157 -8.03 8.26 11.76
C VAL A 157 -8.76 8.14 10.44
N ALA A 158 -10.05 7.83 10.50
CA ALA A 158 -10.89 7.82 9.31
C ALA A 158 -11.19 9.26 8.87
N VAL A 159 -11.12 9.50 7.56
CA VAL A 159 -11.50 10.78 6.94
C VAL A 159 -12.53 10.51 5.86
N VAL A 160 -13.70 11.17 5.95
CA VAL A 160 -14.77 11.08 4.96
C VAL A 160 -15.22 12.50 4.59
N ASP A 161 -15.25 12.81 3.32
CA ASP A 161 -15.60 14.15 2.79
C ASP A 161 -14.81 15.28 3.46
N GLY A 162 -13.50 15.08 3.66
CA GLY A 162 -12.62 16.05 4.31
C GLY A 162 -12.80 16.21 5.82
N LYS A 163 -13.70 15.45 6.44
CA LYS A 163 -13.94 15.47 7.89
C LYS A 163 -13.21 14.30 8.57
N ALA A 164 -12.32 14.62 9.50
CA ALA A 164 -11.68 13.63 10.36
C ALA A 164 -12.66 13.14 11.43
N TYR A 165 -12.65 11.84 11.65
CA TYR A 165 -13.42 11.16 12.69
C TYR A 165 -12.55 10.88 13.93
N PRO A 166 -13.16 10.41 15.04
CA PRO A 166 -12.40 10.12 16.25
C PRO A 166 -11.23 9.17 16.01
N ILE A 167 -10.14 9.42 16.70
CA ILE A 167 -8.92 8.61 16.65
C ILE A 167 -9.19 7.23 17.26
N ILE A 168 -8.76 6.19 16.58
CA ILE A 168 -8.84 4.80 17.03
C ILE A 168 -7.43 4.32 17.32
N GLU A 169 -7.17 3.81 18.51
CA GLU A 169 -5.92 3.15 18.85
C GLU A 169 -5.96 1.71 18.35
N ILE A 170 -4.89 1.29 17.65
CA ILE A 170 -4.69 -0.08 17.21
C ILE A 170 -3.84 -0.76 18.28
N ALA A 171 -4.47 -1.63 19.08
CA ALA A 171 -3.77 -2.45 20.05
C ALA A 171 -3.37 -3.78 19.41
N PRO A 172 -2.12 -4.26 19.61
CA PRO A 172 -1.64 -5.55 19.08
C PRO A 172 -2.34 -6.74 19.76
#